data_f907c65fecd1c5e86120bbff69169ae5
#
_entry.id   f907c65fecd1c5e86120bbff69169ae5
#
_cell.length_a   1.000
_cell.length_b   1.000
_cell.length_c   1.000
_cell.angle_alpha   90.00
_cell.angle_beta   90.00
_cell.angle_gamma   90.00
#
_symmetry.space_group_name_H-M   'P 1'
#
loop_
_entity.id
_entity.type
_entity.pdbx_description
1 polymer ?
#
loop_
_entity_poly.entity_id
_entity_poly.type
_entity_poly.pdbx_seq_one_letter_code
_entity_poly.pdbx_strand_id
1 'polypeptide(L)'
;VAERITAQTNNKNYGRLSVIIQYFFDAEILFNITPDSFLPSPKVQSSFIKLIPKEKKGIKFRNFLNFTQVIKTAFQFKRKTIRNNFKNILSEENFIFLDIKSHNRAEALSIDDFVKIENYIFDNKIII
;
A
#
# COMPACT_ATOMS: atom_id res chain seq x y z
N VAL A 1 -10.95 3.34 -9.25
CA VAL A 1 -10.68 2.22 -8.32
C VAL A 1 -9.67 1.24 -8.92
N ALA A 2 -9.85 0.87 -10.19
CA ALA A 2 -8.94 -0.06 -10.85
C ALA A 2 -7.48 0.44 -10.85
N GLU A 3 -7.27 1.70 -11.14
CA GLU A 3 -5.95 2.32 -11.15
C GLU A 3 -5.30 2.28 -9.77
N ARG A 4 -6.08 2.43 -8.70
CA ARG A 4 -5.58 2.35 -7.32
C ARG A 4 -5.20 0.93 -6.96
N ILE A 5 -5.97 -0.05 -7.39
CA ILE A 5 -5.68 -1.47 -7.11
C ILE A 5 -4.39 -1.91 -7.79
N THR A 6 -4.16 -1.46 -9.02
CA THR A 6 -3.04 -1.92 -9.85
C THR A 6 -1.83 -0.99 -9.85
N ALA A 7 -1.91 0.16 -9.19
CA ALA A 7 -0.82 1.15 -9.20
C ALA A 7 0.47 0.59 -8.63
N GLN A 8 1.58 0.97 -9.25
CA GLN A 8 2.93 0.66 -8.78
C GLN A 8 3.47 1.82 -7.95
N THR A 9 4.57 1.58 -7.25
CA THR A 9 5.22 2.61 -6.44
C THR A 9 5.51 3.87 -7.27
N ASN A 10 5.44 5.02 -6.61
CA ASN A 10 5.65 6.35 -7.20
C ASN A 10 4.59 6.80 -8.18
N ASN A 11 3.50 6.05 -8.31
CA ASN A 11 2.32 6.48 -9.07
C ASN A 11 1.38 7.23 -8.11
N LYS A 12 0.73 8.29 -8.61
CA LYS A 12 -0.20 9.08 -7.79
C LYS A 12 -1.39 8.28 -7.24
N ASN A 13 -1.72 7.16 -7.89
CA ASN A 13 -2.82 6.30 -7.47
C ASN A 13 -2.38 5.22 -6.48
N TYR A 14 -1.07 5.11 -6.20
CA TYR A 14 -0.56 4.16 -5.22
C TYR A 14 -0.92 4.62 -3.82
N GLY A 15 -1.67 3.81 -3.12
CA GLY A 15 -2.15 4.15 -1.79
C GLY A 15 -2.50 2.93 -0.97
N ARG A 16 -3.32 3.11 0.06
CA ARG A 16 -3.69 2.03 0.98
C ARG A 16 -4.28 0.82 0.27
N LEU A 17 -5.21 1.06 -0.64
CA LEU A 17 -5.86 -0.03 -1.38
C LEU A 17 -4.86 -0.80 -2.24
N SER A 18 -3.92 -0.09 -2.89
CA SER A 18 -2.87 -0.71 -3.68
C SER A 18 -2.06 -1.70 -2.86
N VAL A 19 -1.61 -1.27 -1.67
CA VAL A 19 -0.76 -2.09 -0.80
C VAL A 19 -1.51 -3.31 -0.30
N ILE A 20 -2.73 -3.14 0.20
CA ILE A 20 -3.51 -4.23 0.75
C ILE A 20 -3.83 -5.28 -0.31
N ILE A 21 -4.35 -4.86 -1.45
CA ILE A 21 -4.72 -5.80 -2.52
C ILE A 21 -3.47 -6.49 -3.08
N GLN A 22 -2.40 -5.74 -3.33
CA GLN A 22 -1.20 -6.31 -3.93
C GLN A 22 -0.37 -7.15 -2.96
N TYR A 23 -0.63 -7.05 -1.66
CA TYR A 23 -0.06 -7.99 -0.71
C TYR A 23 -0.61 -9.41 -0.96
N PHE A 24 -1.89 -9.53 -1.23
CA PHE A 24 -2.57 -10.81 -1.39
C PHE A 24 -2.65 -11.29 -2.84
N PHE A 25 -2.66 -10.37 -3.80
CA PHE A 25 -2.95 -10.67 -5.20
C PHE A 25 -1.99 -9.99 -6.14
N ASP A 26 -1.71 -10.65 -7.27
CA ASP A 26 -1.24 -9.96 -8.46
C ASP A 26 -2.45 -9.39 -9.17
N ALA A 27 -2.42 -8.10 -9.45
CA ALA A 27 -3.57 -7.38 -10.00
C ALA A 27 -3.21 -6.71 -11.32
N GLU A 28 -4.05 -6.87 -12.34
CA GLU A 28 -3.88 -6.16 -13.61
C GLU A 28 -5.21 -5.74 -14.19
N ILE A 29 -5.20 -4.63 -14.92
CA ILE A 29 -6.36 -4.18 -15.68
C ILE A 29 -6.35 -4.91 -17.01
N LEU A 30 -7.40 -5.70 -17.27
CA LEU A 30 -7.53 -6.42 -18.54
C LEU A 30 -8.00 -5.48 -19.65
N PHE A 31 -9.03 -4.69 -19.36
CA PHE A 31 -9.52 -3.68 -20.28
C PHE A 31 -10.44 -2.70 -19.54
N ASN A 32 -10.62 -1.53 -20.13
CA ASN A 32 -11.55 -0.51 -19.65
C ASN A 32 -12.79 -0.52 -20.51
N ILE A 33 -13.96 -0.34 -19.88
CA ILE A 33 -15.22 -0.20 -20.58
C ILE A 33 -15.58 1.27 -20.55
N THR A 34 -15.69 1.88 -21.75
CA THR A 34 -16.09 3.29 -21.85
C THR A 34 -17.59 3.43 -21.58
N PRO A 35 -18.06 4.59 -21.11
CA PRO A 35 -19.48 4.83 -20.88
C PRO A 35 -20.35 4.53 -22.10
N ASP A 36 -19.86 4.77 -23.30
CA ASP A 36 -20.59 4.57 -24.55
C ASP A 36 -20.85 3.10 -24.88
N SER A 37 -20.19 2.17 -24.18
CA SER A 37 -20.37 0.72 -24.38
C SER A 37 -21.66 0.18 -23.79
N PHE A 38 -22.43 1.00 -23.06
CA PHE A 38 -23.64 0.60 -22.36
C PHE A 38 -24.87 1.35 -22.86
N LEU A 39 -26.02 0.73 -22.72
CA LEU A 39 -27.33 1.34 -23.02
C LEU A 39 -28.27 1.11 -21.85
N PRO A 40 -28.57 2.12 -21.00
CA PRO A 40 -28.04 3.51 -21.09
C PRO A 40 -26.58 3.58 -20.68
N SER A 41 -25.87 4.57 -21.20
CA SER A 41 -24.45 4.77 -20.89
C SER A 41 -24.28 5.15 -19.41
N PRO A 42 -23.36 4.51 -18.67
CA PRO A 42 -23.04 4.93 -17.32
C PRO A 42 -22.28 6.25 -17.32
N LYS A 43 -22.33 6.97 -16.20
CA LYS A 43 -21.64 8.26 -16.08
C LYS A 43 -20.14 8.12 -15.84
N VAL A 44 -19.67 6.93 -15.46
CA VAL A 44 -18.27 6.67 -15.11
C VAL A 44 -17.73 5.52 -15.93
N GLN A 45 -16.43 5.55 -16.17
CA GLN A 45 -15.73 4.46 -16.84
C GLN A 45 -15.64 3.26 -15.92
N SER A 46 -15.89 2.08 -16.48
CA SER A 46 -15.73 0.79 -15.77
C SER A 46 -14.49 0.07 -16.27
N SER A 47 -13.96 -0.80 -15.40
CA SER A 47 -12.77 -1.60 -15.74
C SER A 47 -12.97 -3.04 -15.30
N PHE A 48 -12.38 -3.97 -16.05
CA PHE A 48 -12.26 -5.37 -15.63
C PHE A 48 -10.85 -5.61 -15.13
N ILE A 49 -10.74 -6.18 -13.91
CA ILE A 49 -9.48 -6.43 -13.23
C ILE A 49 -9.32 -7.93 -13.04
N LYS A 50 -8.12 -8.42 -13.29
CA LYS A 50 -7.76 -9.80 -12.98
C LYS A 50 -6.97 -9.81 -11.67
N LEU A 51 -7.42 -10.61 -10.70
CA LEU A 51 -6.75 -10.82 -9.43
C LEU A 51 -6.34 -12.27 -9.32
N ILE A 52 -5.05 -12.52 -9.17
CA ILE A 52 -4.50 -13.86 -8.98
C ILE A 52 -3.89 -13.91 -7.59
N PRO A 53 -4.33 -14.84 -6.71
CA PRO A 53 -3.73 -14.97 -5.38
C PRO A 53 -2.23 -15.22 -5.48
N LYS A 54 -1.46 -14.47 -4.68
CA LYS A 54 -0.01 -14.66 -4.61
C LYS A 54 0.32 -15.87 -3.77
N GLU A 55 1.29 -16.65 -4.24
CA GLU A 55 2.00 -17.56 -3.38
C GLU A 55 2.89 -16.75 -2.45
N LYS A 56 2.80 -17.02 -1.15
CA LYS A 56 3.54 -16.25 -0.15
C LYS A 56 5.01 -16.66 -0.14
N LYS A 57 5.82 -15.98 -0.94
CA LYS A 57 7.27 -16.19 -0.99
C LYS A 57 8.05 -15.13 -0.23
N GLY A 58 7.39 -14.03 0.18
CA GLY A 58 8.02 -12.91 0.85
C GLY A 58 7.77 -12.89 2.35
N ILE A 59 8.12 -11.76 2.96
CA ILE A 59 7.90 -11.49 4.38
C ILE A 59 6.39 -11.41 4.63
N LYS A 60 5.94 -12.03 5.72
CA LYS A 60 4.54 -12.00 6.11
C LYS A 60 4.35 -11.03 7.28
N PHE A 61 3.22 -10.32 7.29
CA PHE A 61 2.86 -9.54 8.47
C PHE A 61 2.55 -10.48 9.65
N ARG A 62 2.74 -9.96 10.89
CA ARG A 62 2.46 -10.69 12.14
C ARG A 62 0.98 -10.60 12.50
N ASN A 63 0.39 -9.43 12.32
CA ASN A 63 -0.98 -9.14 12.73
C ASN A 63 -1.64 -8.24 11.68
N PHE A 64 -2.79 -8.66 11.16
CA PHE A 64 -3.46 -7.92 10.10
C PHE A 64 -3.91 -6.52 10.52
N LEU A 65 -4.43 -6.39 11.75
CA LEU A 65 -4.86 -5.08 12.26
C LEU A 65 -3.67 -4.12 12.34
N ASN A 66 -2.53 -4.60 12.83
CA ASN A 66 -1.30 -3.78 12.87
C ASN A 66 -0.86 -3.41 11.46
N PHE A 67 -0.94 -4.35 10.52
CA PHE A 67 -0.58 -4.09 9.14
C PHE A 67 -1.44 -2.98 8.53
N THR A 68 -2.75 -3.04 8.74
CA THR A 68 -3.65 -1.98 8.26
C THR A 68 -3.38 -0.65 8.93
N GLN A 69 -3.03 -0.63 10.22
CA GLN A 69 -2.67 0.59 10.93
C GLN A 69 -1.37 1.19 10.43
N VAL A 70 -0.38 0.36 10.14
CA VAL A 70 0.89 0.81 9.55
C VAL A 70 0.63 1.50 8.21
N ILE A 71 -0.16 0.89 7.35
CA ILE A 71 -0.50 1.45 6.05
C ILE A 71 -1.27 2.77 6.19
N LYS A 72 -2.26 2.80 7.08
CA LYS A 72 -3.04 4.00 7.36
C LYS A 72 -2.15 5.14 7.86
N THR A 73 -1.26 4.84 8.78
CA THR A 73 -0.33 5.83 9.34
C THR A 73 0.62 6.37 8.27
N ALA A 74 1.16 5.48 7.44
CA ALA A 74 2.10 5.86 6.38
C ALA A 74 1.47 6.81 5.35
N PHE A 75 0.21 6.62 5.01
CA PHE A 75 -0.52 7.44 4.04
C PHE A 75 -1.34 8.56 4.66
N GLN A 76 -1.25 8.75 5.98
CA GLN A 76 -2.10 9.71 6.71
C GLN A 76 -1.97 11.13 6.15
N PHE A 77 -0.75 11.58 5.91
CA PHE A 77 -0.46 12.85 5.26
C PHE A 77 0.34 12.57 4.00
N LYS A 78 -0.36 12.46 2.90
CA LYS A 78 0.19 11.96 1.64
C LYS A 78 1.41 12.73 1.14
N ARG A 79 1.45 14.04 1.40
CA ARG A 79 2.57 14.89 0.96
C ARG A 79 3.74 14.95 1.94
N LYS A 80 3.60 14.32 3.12
CA LYS A 80 4.66 14.28 4.11
C LYS A 80 5.49 13.00 3.97
N THR A 81 6.73 13.08 4.47
CA THR A 81 7.61 11.91 4.50
C THR A 81 7.10 10.87 5.48
N ILE A 82 7.52 9.61 5.30
CA ILE A 82 7.16 8.56 6.26
C ILE A 82 7.75 8.85 7.64
N ARG A 83 8.91 9.48 7.72
CA ARG A 83 9.49 9.94 8.97
C ARG A 83 8.49 10.82 9.75
N ASN A 84 7.87 11.78 9.09
CA ASN A 84 6.88 12.63 9.73
C ASN A 84 5.58 11.90 10.06
N ASN A 85 5.13 11.01 9.19
CA ASN A 85 3.91 10.24 9.42
C ASN A 85 4.05 9.27 10.58
N PHE A 86 5.26 8.79 10.86
CA PHE A 86 5.54 7.89 11.98
C PHE A 86 6.18 8.61 13.17
N LYS A 87 6.08 9.93 13.23
CA LYS A 87 6.60 10.71 14.36
C LYS A 87 6.02 10.16 15.66
N ASN A 88 6.88 10.00 16.67
CA ASN A 88 6.56 9.42 17.98
C ASN A 88 6.24 7.91 17.96
N ILE A 89 6.33 7.26 16.81
CA ILE A 89 6.14 5.81 16.68
C ILE A 89 7.48 5.15 16.37
N LEU A 90 8.17 5.65 15.35
CA LEU A 90 9.46 5.14 14.91
C LEU A 90 10.49 6.27 14.85
N SER A 91 11.72 5.96 15.25
CA SER A 91 12.85 6.88 15.15
C SER A 91 13.57 6.72 13.81
N GLU A 92 14.45 7.70 13.50
CA GLU A 92 15.34 7.60 12.34
C GLU A 92 16.18 6.33 12.38
N GLU A 93 16.66 5.95 13.56
CA GLU A 93 17.46 4.73 13.73
C GLU A 93 16.66 3.48 13.39
N ASN A 94 15.37 3.46 13.71
CA ASN A 94 14.50 2.34 13.35
C ASN A 94 14.39 2.20 11.83
N PHE A 95 14.25 3.30 11.10
CA PHE A 95 14.20 3.27 9.63
C PHE A 95 15.54 2.81 9.02
N ILE A 96 16.65 3.24 9.59
CA ILE A 96 17.98 2.80 9.16
C ILE A 96 18.10 1.28 9.37
N PHE A 97 17.70 0.79 10.53
CA PHE A 97 17.72 -0.64 10.84
C PHE A 97 16.90 -1.44 9.82
N LEU A 98 15.76 -0.90 9.40
CA LEU A 98 14.87 -1.56 8.44
C LEU A 98 15.30 -1.37 6.98
N ASP A 99 16.36 -0.60 6.75
CA ASP A 99 16.83 -0.24 5.40
C ASP A 99 15.73 0.46 4.59
N ILE A 100 15.04 1.39 5.23
CA ILE A 100 14.00 2.21 4.61
C ILE A 100 14.42 3.67 4.69
N LYS A 101 14.35 4.36 3.55
CA LYS A 101 14.70 5.78 3.49
C LYS A 101 13.57 6.62 4.08
N SER A 102 13.78 7.13 5.28
CA SER A 102 12.75 7.84 6.05
C SER A 102 12.29 9.14 5.41
N HIS A 103 13.11 9.72 4.54
CA HIS A 103 12.75 10.96 3.83
C HIS A 103 11.83 10.73 2.63
N ASN A 104 11.57 9.48 2.27
CA ASN A 104 10.63 9.16 1.20
C ASN A 104 9.19 9.33 1.69
N ARG A 105 8.28 9.56 0.74
CA ARG A 105 6.84 9.50 1.00
C ARG A 105 6.37 8.05 0.91
N ALA A 106 5.19 7.78 1.47
CA ALA A 106 4.64 6.42 1.48
C ALA A 106 4.51 5.82 0.08
N GLU A 107 4.26 6.65 -0.94
CA GLU A 107 4.12 6.18 -2.32
C GLU A 107 5.39 5.55 -2.90
N ALA A 108 6.54 5.82 -2.29
CA ALA A 108 7.82 5.24 -2.71
C ALA A 108 8.12 3.89 -2.04
N LEU A 109 7.33 3.48 -1.05
CA LEU A 109 7.57 2.24 -0.32
C LEU A 109 6.96 1.04 -1.05
N SER A 110 7.75 -0.04 -1.14
CA SER A 110 7.26 -1.31 -1.64
C SER A 110 6.35 -1.98 -0.62
N ILE A 111 5.62 -3.00 -1.04
CA ILE A 111 4.79 -3.79 -0.14
C ILE A 111 5.64 -4.41 0.97
N ASP A 112 6.82 -4.93 0.62
CA ASP A 112 7.73 -5.51 1.61
C ASP A 112 8.18 -4.48 2.66
N ASP A 113 8.36 -3.22 2.27
CA ASP A 113 8.71 -2.16 3.22
C ASP A 113 7.62 -1.98 4.29
N PHE A 114 6.36 -1.99 3.88
CA PHE A 114 5.24 -1.90 4.83
C PHE A 114 5.20 -3.11 5.77
N VAL A 115 5.49 -4.29 5.24
CA VAL A 115 5.54 -5.52 6.05
C VAL A 115 6.69 -5.47 7.05
N LYS A 116 7.86 -4.98 6.65
CA LYS A 116 9.01 -4.79 7.56
C LYS A 116 8.66 -3.86 8.71
N ILE A 117 7.99 -2.77 8.43
CA ILE A 117 7.56 -1.81 9.46
C ILE A 117 6.60 -2.49 10.43
N GLU A 118 5.62 -3.23 9.92
CA GLU A 118 4.67 -3.95 10.76
C GLU A 118 5.36 -4.99 11.64
N ASN A 119 6.27 -5.78 11.07
CA ASN A 119 7.02 -6.77 11.83
C ASN A 119 7.81 -6.12 12.96
N TYR A 120 8.47 -5.01 12.69
CA TYR A 120 9.24 -4.29 13.71
C TYR A 120 8.35 -3.77 14.83
N ILE A 121 7.23 -3.18 14.49
CA ILE A 121 6.26 -2.66 15.45
C ILE A 121 5.70 -3.78 16.31
N PHE A 122 5.31 -4.89 15.71
CA PHE A 122 4.76 -6.03 16.41
C PHE A 122 5.81 -6.67 17.31
N ASP A 123 7.00 -6.95 16.78
CA ASP A 123 8.06 -7.67 17.52
C ASP A 123 8.59 -6.85 18.71
N ASN A 124 8.57 -5.53 18.61
CA ASN A 124 9.02 -4.62 19.67
C ASN A 124 7.88 -4.08 20.52
N LYS A 125 6.66 -4.58 20.33
CA LYS A 125 5.47 -4.22 21.11
C LYS A 125 5.21 -2.72 21.13
N ILE A 126 5.42 -2.07 19.98
CA ILE A 126 5.16 -0.65 19.81
C ILE A 126 3.65 -0.46 19.60
N ILE A 127 3.11 0.56 20.25
CA ILE A 127 1.69 0.91 20.10
C ILE A 127 1.54 1.80 18.87
N ILE A 128 0.59 1.46 18.03
CA ILE A 128 0.32 2.23 16.82
C ILE A 128 -1.16 2.57 16.69
#